data_ea56d6ed2eacfaab0b8c84cf17ee2e10
#
_entry.id   ea56d6ed2eacfaab0b8c84cf17ee2e10
#
_cell.length_a   1.000
_cell.length_b   1.000
_cell.length_c   1.000
_cell.angle_alpha   90.00
_cell.angle_beta   90.00
_cell.angle_gamma   90.00
#
_symmetry.space_group_name_H-M   'P 1'
#
loop_
_entity.id
_entity.type
_entity.pdbx_description
1 polymer ?
#
loop_
_entity_poly.entity_id
_entity_poly.type
_entity_poly.pdbx_seq_one_letter_code
_entity_poly.pdbx_strand_id
1 'polypeptide(L)'
;CGADTFIRVGTCGGMQPEVKSGDIVIATGAIRMEGTSREYAPIEFPAVPDLTVTNALVDAAQKKGYPFHTGVVQCKDSFYGQHEPEAKPVGYELLNKWEAWKKLGCLASEMESAALFVGASCLKVRVGSCFLVLANQEREKLGLENPVVHDTDMAVQVAVEAVRNLIRTDGKKKE
;
A
#
# COMPACT_ATOMS: atom_id res chain seq x y z
N CYS A 1 21.19 5.60 11.52
CA CYS A 1 20.63 6.77 12.24
C CYS A 1 19.83 6.37 13.48
N GLY A 2 19.67 5.05 13.78
CA GLY A 2 18.96 4.57 14.97
C GLY A 2 17.42 4.56 14.87
N ALA A 3 16.83 4.81 13.70
CA ALA A 3 15.39 4.64 13.51
C ALA A 3 15.02 3.14 13.48
N ASP A 4 13.97 2.77 14.20
CA ASP A 4 13.47 1.40 14.33
C ASP A 4 12.04 1.24 13.78
N THR A 5 11.41 2.32 13.38
CA THR A 5 10.03 2.35 12.90
C THR A 5 9.89 3.29 11.70
N PHE A 6 9.25 2.79 10.64
CA PHE A 6 9.09 3.49 9.39
C PHE A 6 7.64 3.48 8.95
N ILE A 7 7.16 4.59 8.41
CA ILE A 7 5.86 4.68 7.74
C ILE A 7 6.09 5.24 6.33
N ARG A 8 5.70 4.45 5.33
CA ARG A 8 5.64 4.94 3.97
C ARG A 8 4.32 5.65 3.74
N VAL A 9 4.40 6.89 3.31
CA VAL A 9 3.26 7.65 2.79
C VAL A 9 3.46 7.83 1.30
N GLY A 10 2.46 7.47 0.51
CA GLY A 10 2.56 7.58 -0.94
C GLY A 10 1.21 7.65 -1.62
N THR A 11 1.22 7.30 -2.89
CA THR A 11 0.04 7.24 -3.74
C THR A 11 -0.14 5.86 -4.33
N CYS A 12 -1.37 5.53 -4.73
CA CYS A 12 -1.69 4.27 -5.40
C CYS A 12 -2.81 4.45 -6.43
N GLY A 13 -2.96 3.47 -7.31
CA GLY A 13 -4.15 3.33 -8.15
C GLY A 13 -5.11 2.31 -7.54
N GLY A 14 -6.40 2.64 -7.45
CA GLY A 14 -7.42 1.71 -6.96
C GLY A 14 -7.63 0.53 -7.91
N MET A 15 -7.99 -0.65 -7.37
CA MET A 15 -8.27 -1.88 -8.12
C MET A 15 -9.68 -2.42 -7.89
N GLN A 16 -10.31 -2.15 -6.74
CA GLN A 16 -11.68 -2.54 -6.45
C GLN A 16 -12.64 -1.37 -6.68
N PRO A 17 -13.87 -1.60 -7.18
CA PRO A 17 -14.80 -0.51 -7.50
C PRO A 17 -15.18 0.37 -6.30
N GLU A 18 -15.14 -0.15 -5.08
CA GLU A 18 -15.41 0.60 -3.84
C GLU A 18 -14.27 1.54 -3.44
N VAL A 19 -13.04 1.31 -3.93
CA VAL A 19 -11.86 2.14 -3.65
C VAL A 19 -11.88 3.36 -4.57
N LYS A 20 -12.26 4.51 -4.03
CA LYS A 20 -12.45 5.75 -4.79
C LYS A 20 -11.21 6.63 -4.77
N SER A 21 -11.10 7.50 -5.78
CA SER A 21 -10.12 8.58 -5.75
C SER A 21 -10.30 9.46 -4.51
N GLY A 22 -9.21 9.77 -3.84
CA GLY A 22 -9.21 10.52 -2.58
C GLY A 22 -9.34 9.66 -1.33
N ASP A 23 -9.72 8.38 -1.44
CA ASP A 23 -9.70 7.47 -0.29
C ASP A 23 -8.27 7.14 0.14
N ILE A 24 -8.12 6.67 1.36
CA ILE A 24 -6.85 6.17 1.89
C ILE A 24 -6.83 4.64 1.83
N VAL A 25 -5.74 4.05 1.36
CA VAL A 25 -5.48 2.61 1.48
C VAL A 25 -4.35 2.39 2.48
N ILE A 26 -4.58 1.54 3.48
CA ILE A 26 -3.60 1.09 4.46
C ILE A 26 -3.27 -0.37 4.15
N ALA A 27 -2.02 -0.66 3.78
CA ALA A 27 -1.61 -1.99 3.37
C ALA A 27 -1.52 -2.95 4.57
N THR A 28 -2.15 -4.12 4.44
CA THR A 28 -2.02 -5.26 5.37
C THR A 28 -1.10 -6.36 4.82
N GLY A 29 -0.69 -6.23 3.58
CA GLY A 29 0.25 -7.09 2.88
C GLY A 29 0.50 -6.56 1.48
N ALA A 30 1.56 -7.01 0.85
CA ALA A 30 1.89 -6.62 -0.52
C ALA A 30 2.22 -7.83 -1.39
N ILE A 31 1.70 -7.83 -2.62
CA ILE A 31 2.04 -8.82 -3.65
C ILE A 31 3.44 -8.50 -4.18
N ARG A 32 4.33 -9.48 -4.11
CA ARG A 32 5.76 -9.35 -4.47
C ARG A 32 5.98 -9.53 -5.97
N MET A 33 5.59 -8.53 -6.79
CA MET A 33 5.82 -8.53 -8.25
C MET A 33 7.05 -7.69 -8.64
N GLU A 34 7.85 -7.25 -7.68
CA GLU A 34 9.07 -6.49 -7.87
C GLU A 34 10.31 -7.35 -7.62
N GLY A 35 11.46 -6.91 -8.11
CA GLY A 35 12.72 -7.65 -8.03
C GLY A 35 13.42 -7.56 -6.69
N THR A 36 13.38 -6.41 -6.03
CA THR A 36 14.15 -6.12 -4.82
C THR A 36 13.88 -7.13 -3.69
N SER A 37 12.62 -7.37 -3.35
CA SER A 37 12.31 -8.28 -2.24
C SER A 37 12.75 -9.71 -2.48
N ARG A 38 12.91 -10.12 -3.75
CA ARG A 38 13.35 -11.48 -4.12
C ARG A 38 14.82 -11.71 -3.80
N GLU A 39 15.63 -10.64 -3.78
CA GLU A 39 17.04 -10.70 -3.40
C GLU A 39 17.23 -10.69 -1.87
N TYR A 40 16.21 -10.24 -1.11
CA TYR A 40 16.23 -10.23 0.35
C TYR A 40 15.67 -11.51 1.00
N ALA A 41 14.67 -12.13 0.39
CA ALA A 41 14.03 -13.32 0.96
C ALA A 41 13.43 -14.22 -0.13
N PRO A 42 13.30 -15.55 0.13
CA PRO A 42 12.57 -16.47 -0.75
C PRO A 42 11.18 -15.96 -1.07
N ILE A 43 10.65 -16.29 -2.26
CA ILE A 43 9.35 -15.75 -2.72
C ILE A 43 8.18 -16.16 -1.81
N GLU A 44 8.30 -17.29 -1.14
CA GLU A 44 7.32 -17.83 -0.21
C GLU A 44 7.21 -17.03 1.08
N PHE A 45 8.23 -16.22 1.42
CA PHE A 45 8.16 -15.31 2.58
C PHE A 45 7.20 -14.15 2.26
N PRO A 46 6.15 -13.95 3.05
CA PRO A 46 5.15 -12.93 2.76
C PRO A 46 5.69 -11.52 3.00
N ALA A 47 5.32 -10.57 2.13
CA ALA A 47 5.55 -9.15 2.38
C ALA A 47 4.40 -8.60 3.24
N VAL A 48 4.62 -8.53 4.56
CA VAL A 48 3.64 -8.06 5.53
C VAL A 48 4.20 -6.90 6.36
N PRO A 49 3.38 -5.87 6.66
CA PRO A 49 3.77 -4.79 7.55
C PRO A 49 3.79 -5.23 9.02
N ASP A 50 4.37 -4.42 9.87
CA ASP A 50 4.23 -4.55 11.33
C ASP A 50 2.79 -4.25 11.76
N LEU A 51 2.21 -5.17 12.55
CA LEU A 51 0.81 -5.06 12.98
C LEU A 51 0.57 -3.85 13.87
N THR A 52 1.53 -3.48 14.72
CA THR A 52 1.39 -2.32 15.62
C THR A 52 1.36 -1.02 14.82
N VAL A 53 2.21 -0.92 13.79
CA VAL A 53 2.24 0.25 12.89
C VAL A 53 0.96 0.31 12.06
N THR A 54 0.49 -0.83 11.54
CA THR A 54 -0.75 -0.90 10.77
C THR A 54 -1.95 -0.47 11.60
N ASN A 55 -2.08 -0.97 12.84
CA ASN A 55 -3.16 -0.56 13.75
C ASN A 55 -3.09 0.94 14.08
N ALA A 56 -1.89 1.49 14.28
CA ALA A 56 -1.73 2.92 14.52
C ALA A 56 -2.20 3.78 13.33
N LEU A 57 -1.99 3.31 12.10
CA LEU A 57 -2.50 3.97 10.89
C LEU A 57 -4.04 3.88 10.79
N VAL A 58 -4.61 2.72 11.10
CA VAL A 58 -6.08 2.51 11.12
C VAL A 58 -6.73 3.41 12.16
N ASP A 59 -6.23 3.40 13.40
CA ASP A 59 -6.73 4.24 14.48
C ASP A 59 -6.65 5.74 14.12
N ALA A 60 -5.56 6.14 13.46
CA ALA A 60 -5.39 7.52 13.01
C ALA A 60 -6.41 7.93 11.95
N ALA A 61 -6.66 7.07 10.95
CA ALA A 61 -7.65 7.31 9.89
C ALA A 61 -9.07 7.39 10.48
N GLN A 62 -9.43 6.47 11.38
CA GLN A 62 -10.71 6.45 12.09
C GLN A 62 -10.91 7.71 12.91
N LYS A 63 -9.92 8.11 13.71
CA LYS A 63 -9.96 9.32 14.55
C LYS A 63 -10.14 10.58 13.73
N LYS A 64 -9.56 10.62 12.53
CA LYS A 64 -9.69 11.74 11.60
C LYS A 64 -11.02 11.74 10.84
N GLY A 65 -11.76 10.63 10.83
CA GLY A 65 -13.00 10.48 10.06
C GLY A 65 -12.77 10.43 8.55
N TYR A 66 -11.57 10.04 8.09
CA TYR A 66 -11.26 9.95 6.67
C TYR A 66 -11.72 8.61 6.09
N PRO A 67 -12.20 8.59 4.83
CA PRO A 67 -12.52 7.35 4.17
C PRO A 67 -11.24 6.52 3.96
N PHE A 68 -11.26 5.26 4.38
CA PHE A 68 -10.10 4.39 4.23
C PHE A 68 -10.48 2.93 4.03
N HIS A 69 -9.56 2.19 3.42
CA HIS A 69 -9.63 0.75 3.19
C HIS A 69 -8.38 0.08 3.74
N THR A 70 -8.53 -1.14 4.24
CA THR A 70 -7.42 -1.98 4.70
C THR A 70 -7.38 -3.26 3.90
N GLY A 71 -6.23 -3.64 3.36
CA GLY A 71 -6.11 -4.86 2.58
C GLY A 71 -4.77 -4.99 1.85
N VAL A 72 -4.72 -6.00 0.99
CA VAL A 72 -3.52 -6.31 0.21
C VAL A 72 -3.39 -5.31 -0.95
N VAL A 73 -2.16 -4.88 -1.21
CA VAL A 73 -1.79 -4.05 -2.35
C VAL A 73 -0.88 -4.81 -3.31
N GLN A 74 -0.94 -4.49 -4.60
CA GLN A 74 0.03 -5.00 -5.57
C GLN A 74 1.25 -4.08 -5.62
N CYS A 75 2.45 -4.66 -5.48
CA CYS A 75 3.71 -3.94 -5.62
C CYS A 75 4.46 -4.44 -6.86
N LYS A 76 4.80 -3.54 -7.79
CA LYS A 76 5.42 -3.84 -9.09
C LYS A 76 6.58 -2.91 -9.40
N ASP A 77 7.43 -3.30 -10.35
CA ASP A 77 8.57 -2.49 -10.82
C ASP A 77 8.19 -1.50 -11.92
N SER A 78 7.25 -1.86 -12.79
CA SER A 78 6.93 -1.04 -13.96
C SER A 78 5.53 -0.45 -13.88
N PHE A 79 5.44 0.88 -13.88
CA PHE A 79 4.18 1.61 -14.00
C PHE A 79 3.45 1.26 -15.30
N TYR A 80 4.15 1.24 -16.41
CA TYR A 80 3.58 0.95 -17.73
C TYR A 80 3.21 -0.52 -17.95
N GLY A 81 3.62 -1.42 -17.07
CA GLY A 81 3.13 -2.81 -17.04
C GLY A 81 1.65 -2.91 -16.66
N GLN A 82 1.11 -1.88 -15.99
CA GLN A 82 -0.31 -1.79 -15.65
C GLN A 82 -1.12 -0.99 -16.67
N HIS A 83 -0.58 0.13 -17.17
CA HIS A 83 -1.34 1.09 -17.99
C HIS A 83 -1.28 0.77 -19.48
N GLU A 84 -0.24 0.09 -19.94
CA GLU A 84 -0.03 -0.31 -21.33
C GLU A 84 0.45 -1.76 -21.43
N PRO A 85 -0.26 -2.73 -20.81
CA PRO A 85 0.21 -4.12 -20.79
C PRO A 85 0.30 -4.74 -22.20
N GLU A 86 -0.63 -4.40 -23.10
CA GLU A 86 -0.68 -4.92 -24.46
C GLU A 86 0.55 -4.52 -25.29
N ALA A 87 1.18 -3.40 -24.96
CA ALA A 87 2.42 -2.95 -25.63
C ALA A 87 3.67 -3.74 -25.18
N LYS A 88 3.54 -4.66 -24.24
CA LYS A 88 4.65 -5.47 -23.72
C LYS A 88 4.63 -6.89 -24.27
N PRO A 89 5.80 -7.49 -24.57
CA PRO A 89 5.87 -8.89 -25.00
C PRO A 89 5.21 -9.87 -24.00
N VAL A 90 5.19 -9.54 -22.71
CA VAL A 90 4.57 -10.31 -21.63
C VAL A 90 3.17 -9.81 -21.26
N GLY A 91 2.52 -9.04 -22.12
CA GLY A 91 1.23 -8.41 -21.86
C GLY A 91 0.16 -9.38 -21.39
N TYR A 92 0.09 -10.58 -22.00
CA TYR A 92 -0.83 -11.64 -21.61
C TYR A 92 -0.67 -12.06 -20.14
N GLU A 93 0.56 -12.13 -19.65
CA GLU A 93 0.84 -12.49 -18.26
C GLU A 93 0.40 -11.36 -17.31
N LEU A 94 0.71 -10.12 -17.66
CA LEU A 94 0.34 -8.94 -16.87
C LEU A 94 -1.18 -8.81 -16.74
N LEU A 95 -1.92 -8.96 -17.83
CA LEU A 95 -3.38 -8.93 -17.86
C LEU A 95 -3.99 -10.06 -17.02
N ASN A 96 -3.52 -11.28 -17.19
CA ASN A 96 -4.01 -12.44 -16.43
C ASN A 96 -3.75 -12.27 -14.92
N LYS A 97 -2.58 -11.78 -14.53
CA LYS A 97 -2.25 -11.49 -13.14
C LYS A 97 -3.14 -10.37 -12.57
N TRP A 98 -3.37 -9.30 -13.33
CA TRP A 98 -4.25 -8.21 -12.90
C TRP A 98 -5.66 -8.72 -12.58
N GLU A 99 -6.24 -9.53 -13.47
CA GLU A 99 -7.56 -10.15 -13.23
C GLU A 99 -7.56 -11.09 -12.02
N ALA A 100 -6.49 -11.85 -11.82
CA ALA A 100 -6.35 -12.71 -10.65
C ALA A 100 -6.31 -11.88 -9.35
N TRP A 101 -5.54 -10.80 -9.32
CA TRP A 101 -5.44 -9.91 -8.15
C TRP A 101 -6.78 -9.24 -7.82
N LYS A 102 -7.53 -8.80 -8.82
CA LYS A 102 -8.87 -8.25 -8.62
C LYS A 102 -9.82 -9.29 -8.00
N LYS A 103 -9.83 -10.51 -8.53
CA LYS A 103 -10.65 -11.61 -8.01
C LYS A 103 -10.29 -12.00 -6.57
N LEU A 104 -9.05 -11.81 -6.17
CA LEU A 104 -8.56 -12.02 -4.81
C LEU A 104 -8.81 -10.82 -3.87
N GLY A 105 -9.42 -9.75 -4.35
CA GLY A 105 -9.73 -8.57 -3.55
C GLY A 105 -8.55 -7.65 -3.30
N CYS A 106 -7.49 -7.67 -4.14
CA CYS A 106 -6.40 -6.70 -4.05
C CYS A 106 -6.97 -5.29 -4.22
N LEU A 107 -6.69 -4.39 -3.26
CA LEU A 107 -7.34 -3.07 -3.18
C LEU A 107 -6.74 -2.04 -4.11
N ALA A 108 -5.42 -2.05 -4.22
CA ALA A 108 -4.70 -0.99 -4.93
C ALA A 108 -3.36 -1.49 -5.47
N SER A 109 -2.80 -0.73 -6.39
CA SER A 109 -1.48 -0.95 -7.00
C SER A 109 -0.54 0.20 -6.68
N GLU A 110 0.67 -0.15 -6.22
CA GLU A 110 1.76 0.77 -5.89
C GLU A 110 3.11 0.10 -6.23
N MET A 111 4.26 0.60 -5.76
CA MET A 111 5.55 0.16 -6.30
C MET A 111 6.63 -0.15 -5.25
N GLU A 112 6.42 0.05 -3.94
CA GLU A 112 7.52 -0.01 -2.96
C GLU A 112 7.26 -0.88 -1.73
N SER A 113 6.00 -1.14 -1.36
CA SER A 113 5.66 -1.76 -0.07
C SER A 113 6.24 -3.16 0.10
N ALA A 114 6.28 -3.97 -0.96
CA ALA A 114 6.81 -5.33 -0.84
C ALA A 114 8.30 -5.32 -0.46
N ALA A 115 9.09 -4.49 -1.12
CA ALA A 115 10.52 -4.32 -0.82
C ALA A 115 10.72 -3.79 0.61
N LEU A 116 9.92 -2.79 1.03
CA LEU A 116 10.00 -2.22 2.36
C LEU A 116 9.62 -3.23 3.45
N PHE A 117 8.55 -3.99 3.29
CA PHE A 117 8.08 -4.96 4.28
C PHE A 117 9.08 -6.11 4.47
N VAL A 118 9.59 -6.65 3.36
CA VAL A 118 10.61 -7.73 3.41
C VAL A 118 11.93 -7.18 3.96
N GLY A 119 12.38 -6.02 3.50
CA GLY A 119 13.60 -5.39 4.00
C GLY A 119 13.53 -5.08 5.51
N ALA A 120 12.40 -4.57 5.99
CA ALA A 120 12.17 -4.31 7.41
C ALA A 120 12.23 -5.61 8.24
N SER A 121 11.66 -6.71 7.73
CA SER A 121 11.76 -8.03 8.38
C SER A 121 13.21 -8.49 8.49
N CYS A 122 14.03 -8.31 7.45
CA CYS A 122 15.46 -8.63 7.48
C CYS A 122 16.22 -7.77 8.49
N LEU A 123 15.89 -6.50 8.59
CA LEU A 123 16.56 -5.53 9.48
C LEU A 123 16.00 -5.54 10.91
N LYS A 124 14.93 -6.32 11.18
CA LYS A 124 14.22 -6.39 12.47
C LYS A 124 13.69 -5.03 12.93
N VAL A 125 13.17 -4.24 12.00
CA VAL A 125 12.53 -2.94 12.25
C VAL A 125 11.04 -3.01 11.89
N ARG A 126 10.26 -2.07 12.40
CA ARG A 126 8.82 -1.98 12.13
C ARG A 126 8.56 -1.12 10.90
N VAL A 127 7.60 -1.51 10.08
CA VAL A 127 7.18 -0.73 8.91
C VAL A 127 5.68 -0.85 8.66
N GLY A 128 5.07 0.21 8.16
CA GLY A 128 3.71 0.25 7.63
C GLY A 128 3.61 1.17 6.43
N SER A 129 2.52 1.08 5.69
CA SER A 129 2.29 1.92 4.52
C SER A 129 0.85 2.41 4.45
N CYS A 130 0.67 3.67 4.06
CA CYS A 130 -0.62 4.24 3.70
C CYS A 130 -0.50 5.09 2.43
N PHE A 131 -1.57 5.13 1.65
CA PHE A 131 -1.59 5.73 0.33
C PHE A 131 -2.83 6.57 0.12
N LEU A 132 -2.70 7.67 -0.60
CA LEU A 132 -3.81 8.30 -1.28
C LEU A 132 -4.12 7.56 -2.58
N VAL A 133 -5.38 7.27 -2.85
CA VAL A 133 -5.84 6.77 -4.15
C VAL A 133 -5.91 7.95 -5.13
N LEU A 134 -5.03 7.96 -6.14
CA LEU A 134 -5.04 9.01 -7.18
C LEU A 134 -6.23 8.88 -8.11
N ALA A 135 -6.46 7.68 -8.60
CA ALA A 135 -7.52 7.30 -9.53
C ALA A 135 -7.71 5.78 -9.49
N ASN A 136 -8.75 5.28 -10.16
CA ASN A 136 -9.04 3.86 -10.25
C ASN A 136 -9.50 3.48 -11.66
N GLN A 137 -8.61 2.86 -12.44
CA GLN A 137 -8.88 2.47 -13.82
C GLN A 137 -10.06 1.48 -13.97
N GLU A 138 -10.36 0.67 -12.93
CA GLU A 138 -11.49 -0.27 -13.00
C GLU A 138 -12.82 0.48 -12.86
N ARG A 139 -12.88 1.57 -12.09
CA ARG A 139 -14.05 2.46 -12.05
C ARG A 139 -14.28 3.14 -13.39
N GLU A 140 -13.20 3.59 -14.03
CA GLU A 140 -13.27 4.19 -15.37
C GLU A 140 -13.84 3.21 -16.40
N LYS A 141 -13.36 1.96 -16.42
CA LYS A 141 -13.87 0.89 -17.28
C LYS A 141 -15.35 0.58 -17.04
N LEU A 142 -15.83 0.78 -15.80
CA LEU A 142 -17.24 0.60 -15.43
C LEU A 142 -18.10 1.85 -15.68
N GLY A 143 -17.53 2.94 -16.18
CA GLY A 143 -18.23 4.22 -16.38
C GLY A 143 -18.61 4.91 -15.06
N LEU A 144 -17.94 4.59 -13.96
CA LEU A 144 -18.14 5.21 -12.66
C LEU A 144 -17.29 6.47 -12.53
N GLU A 145 -17.73 7.40 -11.67
CA GLU A 145 -16.95 8.61 -11.36
C GLU A 145 -15.54 8.26 -10.91
N ASN A 146 -14.53 8.87 -11.55
CA ASN A 146 -13.12 8.62 -11.30
C ASN A 146 -12.28 9.89 -11.49
N PRO A 147 -12.47 10.95 -10.68
CA PRO A 147 -11.63 12.14 -10.74
C PRO A 147 -10.19 11.80 -10.34
N VAL A 148 -9.22 12.50 -10.91
CA VAL A 148 -7.82 12.37 -10.47
C VAL A 148 -7.59 13.30 -9.28
N VAL A 149 -7.14 12.74 -8.15
CA VAL A 149 -6.87 13.47 -6.90
C VAL A 149 -5.37 13.42 -6.58
N HIS A 150 -4.74 14.58 -6.47
CA HIS A 150 -3.29 14.70 -6.19
C HIS A 150 -2.96 15.17 -4.78
N ASP A 151 -3.95 15.68 -4.04
CA ASP A 151 -3.74 16.20 -2.69
C ASP A 151 -3.52 15.06 -1.68
N THR A 152 -2.29 14.90 -1.24
CA THR A 152 -1.87 13.85 -0.31
C THR A 152 -2.03 14.23 1.17
N ASP A 153 -2.56 15.38 1.49
CA ASP A 153 -2.63 15.91 2.86
C ASP A 153 -3.31 14.94 3.83
N MET A 154 -4.41 14.30 3.45
CA MET A 154 -5.09 13.33 4.31
C MET A 154 -4.18 12.13 4.66
N ALA A 155 -3.46 11.57 3.70
CA ALA A 155 -2.55 10.45 3.93
C ALA A 155 -1.38 10.87 4.84
N VAL A 156 -0.82 12.06 4.62
CA VAL A 156 0.23 12.65 5.48
C VAL A 156 -0.28 12.86 6.90
N GLN A 157 -1.48 13.40 7.08
CA GLN A 157 -2.08 13.63 8.41
C GLN A 157 -2.33 12.31 9.15
N VAL A 158 -2.76 11.25 8.46
CA VAL A 158 -2.91 9.91 9.04
C VAL A 158 -1.55 9.39 9.52
N ALA A 159 -0.52 9.47 8.70
CA ALA A 159 0.82 9.00 9.08
C ALA A 159 1.41 9.78 10.26
N VAL A 160 1.26 11.12 10.28
CA VAL A 160 1.73 11.95 11.40
C VAL A 160 1.01 11.60 12.71
N GLU A 161 -0.31 11.39 12.67
CA GLU A 161 -1.05 10.99 13.86
C GLU A 161 -0.68 9.57 14.30
N ALA A 162 -0.46 8.64 13.37
CA ALA A 162 0.02 7.29 13.68
C ALA A 162 1.39 7.32 14.38
N VAL A 163 2.33 8.13 13.88
CA VAL A 163 3.64 8.32 14.54
C VAL A 163 3.47 8.85 15.96
N ARG A 164 2.61 9.85 16.18
CA ARG A 164 2.32 10.37 17.52
C ARG A 164 1.77 9.30 18.46
N ASN A 165 0.88 8.46 17.97
CA ASN A 165 0.31 7.34 18.74
C ASN A 165 1.38 6.31 19.10
N LEU A 166 2.25 5.95 18.15
CA LEU A 166 3.36 5.01 18.37
C LEU A 166 4.34 5.54 19.41
N ILE A 167 4.75 6.81 19.35
CA ILE A 167 5.63 7.44 20.33
C ILE A 167 5.03 7.36 21.73
N ARG A 168 3.73 7.67 21.88
CA ARG A 168 3.03 7.62 23.19
C ARG A 168 2.95 6.18 23.72
N THR A 169 2.72 5.19 22.85
CA THR A 169 2.61 3.79 23.25
C THR A 169 3.97 3.21 23.63
N ASP A 170 5.02 3.53 22.86
CA ASP A 170 6.37 3.02 23.13
C ASP A 170 6.99 3.69 24.37
N GLY A 171 6.65 4.97 24.63
CA GLY A 171 7.06 5.66 25.86
C GLY A 171 6.53 4.97 27.13
N LYS A 172 5.25 4.56 27.12
CA LYS A 172 4.62 3.85 28.26
C LYS A 172 5.16 2.44 28.52
N LYS A 173 5.82 1.81 27.55
CA LYS A 173 6.45 0.48 27.72
C LYS A 173 7.84 0.56 28.34
N LYS A 174 8.42 1.74 28.46
CA LYS A 174 9.76 1.97 29.03
C LYS A 174 9.71 2.45 30.49
N GLU A 175 8.52 2.75 31.02
CA GLU A 175 8.21 3.00 32.44
C GLU A 175 7.79 1.69 33.14
#